data_eae872fb65e5289463d459ade076f73d
#
_entry.id   eae872fb65e5289463d459ade076f73d
#
_cell.length_a   1.000
_cell.length_b   1.000
_cell.length_c   1.000
_cell.angle_alpha   90.00
_cell.angle_beta   90.00
_cell.angle_gamma   90.00
#
_symmetry.space_group_name_H-M   'P 1'
#
loop_
_entity.id
_entity.type
_entity.pdbx_description
1 polymer ?
#
loop_
_entity_poly.entity_id
_entity_poly.type
_entity_poly.pdbx_seq_one_letter_code
_entity_poly.pdbx_strand_id
1 'polypeptide(L)'
;LHDISFTIHPGEKLALVGLNGAGKTTLVKLLCGLYMPTGGEIYINGVPAASFIRNEYYRLFSPVFQDVRTAFFSLAETVSCSPEKETDFELAEKCMRLAGLGGKIDSLPFGIRTRLDKQLNKDGTELSGGETNKLMLARALYKDAPVLVLDEPTAALDPIAENEIYLQYNEMSRHKSSLFISHRLASTRFCDRIL
;
A
#
# COMPACT_ATOMS: atom_id res chain seq x y z
N LEU A 1 7.16 10.50 -18.93
CA LEU A 1 8.09 9.38 -18.88
C LEU A 1 8.46 9.00 -20.31
N HIS A 2 9.75 8.88 -20.61
CA HIS A 2 10.24 8.51 -21.93
C HIS A 2 11.31 7.41 -21.76
N ASP A 3 11.29 6.42 -22.65
CA ASP A 3 12.32 5.38 -22.79
C ASP A 3 12.68 4.64 -21.47
N ILE A 4 11.65 4.30 -20.68
CA ILE A 4 11.84 3.54 -19.44
C ILE A 4 11.69 2.06 -19.74
N SER A 5 12.75 1.29 -19.47
CA SER A 5 12.74 -0.16 -19.60
C SER A 5 13.44 -0.81 -18.40
N PHE A 6 12.73 -1.65 -17.67
CA PHE A 6 13.28 -2.42 -16.56
C PHE A 6 12.43 -3.67 -16.30
N THR A 7 12.99 -4.59 -15.54
CA THR A 7 12.32 -5.81 -15.10
C THR A 7 12.39 -5.91 -13.59
N ILE A 8 11.32 -6.37 -12.95
CA ILE A 8 11.29 -6.79 -11.55
C ILE A 8 11.22 -8.31 -11.54
N HIS A 9 12.21 -8.94 -10.91
CA HIS A 9 12.26 -10.40 -10.80
C HIS A 9 11.34 -10.93 -9.68
N PRO A 10 10.89 -12.20 -9.77
CA PRO A 10 10.11 -12.81 -8.70
C PRO A 10 10.84 -12.74 -7.35
N GLY A 11 10.18 -12.21 -6.34
CA GLY A 11 10.75 -12.01 -5.01
C GLY A 11 11.70 -10.82 -4.86
N GLU A 12 12.00 -10.08 -5.93
CA GLU A 12 12.89 -8.92 -5.90
C GLU A 12 12.23 -7.73 -5.20
N LYS A 13 13.01 -7.05 -4.36
CA LYS A 13 12.69 -5.77 -3.74
C LYS A 13 13.42 -4.66 -4.48
N LEU A 14 12.71 -3.96 -5.35
CA LEU A 14 13.24 -2.88 -6.16
C LEU A 14 12.93 -1.52 -5.53
N ALA A 15 13.95 -0.67 -5.33
CA ALA A 15 13.76 0.72 -4.96
C ALA A 15 13.78 1.62 -6.20
N LEU A 16 12.85 2.54 -6.28
CA LEU A 16 12.82 3.62 -7.26
C LEU A 16 13.13 4.94 -6.56
N VAL A 17 14.29 5.51 -6.85
CA VAL A 17 14.79 6.73 -6.23
C VAL A 17 14.88 7.85 -7.26
N GLY A 18 14.53 9.05 -6.88
CA GLY A 18 14.63 10.21 -7.77
C GLY A 18 14.02 11.46 -7.19
N LEU A 19 14.27 12.58 -7.82
CA LEU A 19 13.75 13.89 -7.40
C LEU A 19 12.22 13.93 -7.44
N ASN A 20 11.64 14.84 -6.65
CA ASN A 20 10.21 15.11 -6.71
C ASN A 20 9.83 15.59 -8.12
N GLY A 21 8.70 15.08 -8.63
CA GLY A 21 8.28 15.38 -10.01
C GLY A 21 8.94 14.53 -11.10
N ALA A 22 9.88 13.64 -10.80
CA ALA A 22 10.54 12.78 -11.79
C ALA A 22 9.61 11.71 -12.42
N GLY A 23 8.35 11.61 -11.96
CA GLY A 23 7.37 10.69 -12.54
C GLY A 23 7.28 9.32 -11.83
N LYS A 24 7.89 9.14 -10.66
CA LYS A 24 7.87 7.88 -9.90
C LYS A 24 6.45 7.37 -9.63
N THR A 25 5.58 8.21 -9.07
CA THR A 25 4.16 7.89 -8.85
C THR A 25 3.41 7.60 -10.14
N THR A 26 3.75 8.29 -11.23
CA THR A 26 3.17 8.01 -12.56
C THR A 26 3.56 6.61 -13.03
N LEU A 27 4.82 6.23 -12.87
CA LEU A 27 5.29 4.88 -13.21
C LEU A 27 4.55 3.79 -12.41
N VAL A 28 4.36 4.01 -11.11
CA VAL A 28 3.58 3.09 -10.26
C VAL A 28 2.13 2.99 -10.74
N LYS A 29 1.50 4.11 -11.08
CA LYS A 29 0.11 4.10 -11.58
C LYS A 29 -0.01 3.37 -12.92
N LEU A 30 0.99 3.48 -13.80
CA LEU A 30 1.08 2.69 -15.03
C LEU A 30 1.25 1.20 -14.72
N LEU A 31 2.18 0.84 -13.83
CA LEU A 31 2.42 -0.55 -13.42
C LEU A 31 1.17 -1.18 -12.80
N CYS A 32 0.45 -0.45 -11.95
CA CYS A 32 -0.79 -0.93 -11.33
C CYS A 32 -2.01 -0.90 -12.26
N GLY A 33 -1.86 -0.48 -13.52
CA GLY A 33 -2.95 -0.43 -14.50
C GLY A 33 -3.98 0.68 -14.27
N LEU A 34 -3.63 1.68 -13.43
CA LEU A 34 -4.48 2.86 -13.20
C LEU A 34 -4.37 3.87 -14.35
N TYR A 35 -3.24 3.86 -15.05
CA TYR A 35 -3.00 4.61 -16.28
C TYR A 35 -2.60 3.65 -17.40
N MET A 36 -2.87 4.04 -18.64
CA MET A 36 -2.41 3.33 -19.83
C MET A 36 -1.15 4.00 -20.37
N PRO A 37 -0.12 3.21 -20.77
CA PRO A 37 1.04 3.77 -21.45
C PRO A 37 0.63 4.33 -22.83
N THR A 38 1.21 5.46 -23.23
CA THR A 38 1.01 6.05 -24.56
C THR A 38 1.89 5.40 -25.63
N GLY A 39 2.89 4.62 -25.20
CA GLY A 39 3.78 3.84 -26.05
C GLY A 39 4.53 2.82 -25.18
N GLY A 40 5.09 1.78 -25.80
CA GLY A 40 5.67 0.65 -25.09
C GLY A 40 4.63 -0.28 -24.48
N GLU A 41 5.08 -1.30 -23.78
CA GLU A 41 4.23 -2.36 -23.23
C GLU A 41 4.70 -2.77 -21.83
N ILE A 42 3.75 -3.21 -21.01
CA ILE A 42 3.99 -3.78 -19.69
C ILE A 42 3.69 -5.26 -19.76
N TYR A 43 4.58 -6.09 -19.24
CA TYR A 43 4.43 -7.55 -19.23
C TYR A 43 4.42 -8.07 -17.78
N ILE A 44 3.57 -9.06 -17.52
CA ILE A 44 3.56 -9.85 -16.29
C ILE A 44 3.87 -11.30 -16.67
N ASN A 45 5.03 -11.79 -16.27
CA ASN A 45 5.50 -13.14 -16.61
C ASN A 45 5.43 -13.43 -18.13
N GLY A 46 5.81 -12.45 -18.95
CA GLY A 46 5.79 -12.56 -20.42
C GLY A 46 4.43 -12.36 -21.09
N VAL A 47 3.35 -12.14 -20.30
CA VAL A 47 2.00 -11.86 -20.83
C VAL A 47 1.76 -10.35 -20.83
N PRO A 48 1.34 -9.74 -21.96
CA PRO A 48 1.05 -8.31 -22.02
C PRO A 48 -0.04 -7.93 -21.00
N ALA A 49 0.16 -6.86 -20.23
CA ALA A 49 -0.80 -6.35 -19.25
C ALA A 49 -2.17 -6.05 -19.87
N ALA A 50 -2.19 -5.61 -21.13
CA ALA A 50 -3.41 -5.35 -21.89
C ALA A 50 -4.27 -6.60 -22.16
N SER A 51 -3.69 -7.80 -22.04
CA SER A 51 -4.41 -9.08 -22.25
C SER A 51 -5.17 -9.54 -21.01
N PHE A 52 -4.91 -8.96 -19.84
CA PHE A 52 -5.58 -9.34 -18.61
C PHE A 52 -6.98 -8.72 -18.52
N ILE A 53 -7.92 -9.45 -17.93
CA ILE A 53 -9.15 -8.86 -17.42
C ILE A 53 -8.78 -7.89 -16.29
N ARG A 54 -9.32 -6.66 -16.31
CA ARG A 54 -8.94 -5.58 -15.39
C ARG A 54 -8.95 -6.01 -13.92
N ASN A 55 -9.99 -6.71 -13.48
CA ASN A 55 -10.10 -7.16 -12.09
C ASN A 55 -9.03 -8.20 -11.71
N GLU A 56 -8.65 -9.08 -12.64
CA GLU A 56 -7.58 -10.05 -12.44
C GLU A 56 -6.23 -9.35 -12.35
N TYR A 57 -5.99 -8.36 -13.22
CA TYR A 57 -4.78 -7.55 -13.16
C TYR A 57 -4.64 -6.81 -11.83
N TYR A 58 -5.71 -6.19 -11.33
CA TYR A 58 -5.69 -5.48 -10.05
C TYR A 58 -5.42 -6.39 -8.85
N ARG A 59 -5.76 -7.67 -8.93
CA ARG A 59 -5.45 -8.65 -7.87
C ARG A 59 -3.95 -8.91 -7.72
N LEU A 60 -3.15 -8.60 -8.73
CA LEU A 60 -1.70 -8.81 -8.70
C LEU A 60 -0.96 -7.82 -7.80
N PHE A 61 -1.56 -6.68 -7.47
CA PHE A 61 -0.89 -5.59 -6.76
C PHE A 61 -1.56 -5.24 -5.44
N SER A 62 -0.77 -5.01 -4.39
CA SER A 62 -1.18 -4.35 -3.15
C SER A 62 -0.51 -2.97 -3.05
N PRO A 63 -1.11 -1.91 -3.65
CA PRO A 63 -0.52 -0.59 -3.62
C PRO A 63 -0.86 0.15 -2.32
N VAL A 64 0.15 0.86 -1.79
CA VAL A 64 0.02 1.89 -0.76
C VAL A 64 0.51 3.20 -1.38
N PHE A 65 -0.41 4.11 -1.64
CA PHE A 65 -0.10 5.41 -2.24
C PHE A 65 0.11 6.48 -1.15
N GLN A 66 0.86 7.53 -1.49
CA GLN A 66 1.13 8.66 -0.61
C GLN A 66 -0.15 9.43 -0.25
N ASP A 67 -0.96 9.75 -1.26
CA ASP A 67 -2.21 10.49 -1.09
C ASP A 67 -3.37 9.53 -0.88
N VAL A 68 -3.73 9.28 0.38
CA VAL A 68 -4.88 8.45 0.72
C VAL A 68 -5.98 9.31 1.33
N ARG A 69 -7.17 9.19 0.75
CA ARG A 69 -8.41 9.69 1.36
C ARG A 69 -9.20 8.52 1.89
N THR A 70 -9.48 8.53 3.17
CA THR A 70 -10.39 7.56 3.78
C THR A 70 -11.83 8.01 3.54
N ALA A 71 -12.69 7.07 3.16
CA ALA A 71 -14.11 7.30 3.09
C ALA A 71 -14.76 7.04 4.47
N PHE A 72 -16.03 7.43 4.63
CA PHE A 72 -16.78 7.27 5.89
C PHE A 72 -17.23 5.82 6.15
N PHE A 73 -16.32 4.86 5.96
CA PHE A 73 -16.51 3.44 6.27
C PHE A 73 -15.97 3.10 7.66
N SER A 74 -16.26 1.91 8.15
CA SER A 74 -15.58 1.39 9.32
C SER A 74 -14.10 1.09 9.03
N LEU A 75 -13.29 0.95 10.06
CA LEU A 75 -11.89 0.55 9.91
C LEU A 75 -11.79 -0.80 9.16
N ALA A 76 -12.63 -1.76 9.52
CA ALA A 76 -12.63 -3.08 8.89
C ALA A 76 -13.03 -3.03 7.41
N GLU A 77 -14.08 -2.29 7.04
CA GLU A 77 -14.49 -2.09 5.64
C GLU A 77 -13.43 -1.35 4.84
N THR A 78 -12.72 -0.41 5.48
CA THR A 78 -11.62 0.31 4.83
C THR A 78 -10.44 -0.62 4.53
N VAL A 79 -10.15 -1.57 5.40
CA VAL A 79 -9.09 -2.56 5.22
C VAL A 79 -9.48 -3.62 4.19
N SER A 80 -10.68 -4.18 4.28
CA SER A 80 -11.16 -5.22 3.36
C SER A 80 -11.50 -4.69 1.96
N CYS A 81 -11.83 -3.38 1.84
CA CYS A 81 -12.45 -2.78 0.65
C CYS A 81 -13.74 -3.49 0.23
N SER A 82 -14.46 -4.04 1.18
CA SER A 82 -15.71 -4.76 0.98
C SER A 82 -16.77 -4.29 1.96
N PRO A 83 -18.06 -4.42 1.64
CA PRO A 83 -19.13 -4.15 2.58
C PRO A 83 -19.01 -5.02 3.84
N GLU A 84 -19.57 -4.56 4.95
CA GLU A 84 -19.50 -5.23 6.26
C GLU A 84 -19.83 -6.73 6.19
N LYS A 85 -20.88 -7.10 5.46
CA LYS A 85 -21.34 -8.50 5.30
C LYS A 85 -20.36 -9.41 4.54
N GLU A 86 -19.41 -8.84 3.81
CA GLU A 86 -18.40 -9.56 3.01
C GLU A 86 -17.00 -9.44 3.63
N THR A 87 -16.88 -8.68 4.71
CA THR A 87 -15.61 -8.42 5.40
C THR A 87 -15.29 -9.58 6.36
N ASP A 88 -14.11 -10.16 6.21
CA ASP A 88 -13.53 -11.06 7.22
C ASP A 88 -12.96 -10.20 8.36
N PHE A 89 -13.72 -10.09 9.45
CA PHE A 89 -13.35 -9.24 10.59
C PHE A 89 -12.12 -9.77 11.34
N GLU A 90 -11.97 -11.08 11.43
CA GLU A 90 -10.84 -11.71 12.12
C GLU A 90 -9.53 -11.41 11.39
N LEU A 91 -9.54 -11.59 10.08
CA LEU A 91 -8.40 -11.25 9.22
C LEU A 91 -8.13 -9.75 9.22
N ALA A 92 -9.17 -8.90 9.15
CA ALA A 92 -9.02 -7.44 9.17
C ALA A 92 -8.37 -6.97 10.49
N GLU A 93 -8.84 -7.47 11.63
CA GLU A 93 -8.26 -7.13 12.93
C GLU A 93 -6.81 -7.61 13.05
N LYS A 94 -6.53 -8.84 12.63
CA LYS A 94 -5.17 -9.39 12.60
C LYS A 94 -4.24 -8.50 11.76
N CYS A 95 -4.66 -8.11 10.56
CA CYS A 95 -3.87 -7.23 9.68
C CYS A 95 -3.63 -5.86 10.30
N MET A 96 -4.65 -5.28 10.96
CA MET A 96 -4.52 -3.99 11.63
C MET A 96 -3.59 -4.05 12.84
N ARG A 97 -3.63 -5.12 13.64
CA ARG A 97 -2.69 -5.34 14.75
C ARG A 97 -1.27 -5.53 14.26
N LEU A 98 -1.06 -6.30 13.20
CA LEU A 98 0.24 -6.46 12.54
C LEU A 98 0.77 -5.13 11.98
N ALA A 99 -0.10 -4.26 11.51
CA ALA A 99 0.26 -2.92 11.05
C ALA A 99 0.52 -1.92 12.20
N GLY A 100 0.44 -2.36 13.46
CA GLY A 100 0.69 -1.51 14.63
C GLY A 100 -0.49 -0.61 15.03
N LEU A 101 -1.73 -0.99 14.71
CA LEU A 101 -2.95 -0.28 15.12
C LEU A 101 -3.64 -0.91 16.34
N GLY A 102 -3.05 -1.91 17.00
CA GLY A 102 -3.67 -2.59 18.13
C GLY A 102 -4.13 -1.66 19.23
N GLY A 103 -3.26 -0.78 19.72
CA GLY A 103 -3.59 0.18 20.77
C GLY A 103 -4.71 1.15 20.37
N LYS A 104 -4.76 1.56 19.09
CA LYS A 104 -5.86 2.39 18.57
C LYS A 104 -7.17 1.62 18.61
N ILE A 105 -7.21 0.40 18.08
CA ILE A 105 -8.40 -0.46 18.07
C ILE A 105 -8.95 -0.66 19.49
N ASP A 106 -8.07 -0.98 20.44
CA ASP A 106 -8.44 -1.24 21.82
C ASP A 106 -8.98 0.00 22.55
N SER A 107 -8.66 1.21 22.08
CA SER A 107 -9.15 2.47 22.61
C SER A 107 -10.51 2.91 22.06
N LEU A 108 -11.01 2.26 21.00
CA LEU A 108 -12.23 2.65 20.32
C LEU A 108 -13.44 1.87 20.87
N PRO A 109 -14.62 2.52 21.04
CA PRO A 109 -15.80 1.89 21.64
C PRO A 109 -16.35 0.71 20.85
N PHE A 110 -16.18 0.71 19.53
CA PHE A 110 -16.61 -0.38 18.63
C PHE A 110 -15.43 -1.11 17.98
N GLY A 111 -14.21 -0.92 18.49
CA GLY A 111 -13.00 -1.54 17.92
C GLY A 111 -12.89 -1.30 16.43
N ILE A 112 -12.66 -2.36 15.65
CA ILE A 112 -12.51 -2.29 14.17
C ILE A 112 -13.80 -1.92 13.42
N ARG A 113 -14.97 -1.95 14.08
CA ARG A 113 -16.26 -1.51 13.52
C ARG A 113 -16.48 -0.01 13.64
N THR A 114 -15.59 0.71 14.34
CA THR A 114 -15.66 2.17 14.46
C THR A 114 -15.49 2.82 13.08
N ARG A 115 -16.38 3.76 12.76
CA ARG A 115 -16.40 4.46 11.48
C ARG A 115 -15.43 5.65 11.45
N LEU A 116 -14.91 5.94 10.28
CA LEU A 116 -14.02 7.08 10.01
C LEU A 116 -14.84 8.35 9.68
N ASP A 117 -15.78 8.69 10.55
CA ASP A 117 -16.76 9.77 10.32
C ASP A 117 -16.98 10.67 11.55
N LYS A 118 -15.95 10.89 12.35
CA LYS A 118 -16.02 11.70 13.59
C LYS A 118 -16.68 13.07 13.39
N GLN A 119 -16.57 13.63 12.20
CA GLN A 119 -17.19 14.91 11.84
C GLN A 119 -18.72 14.81 11.74
N LEU A 120 -19.26 13.62 11.46
CA LEU A 120 -20.69 13.36 11.29
C LEU A 120 -21.29 12.57 12.46
N ASN A 121 -20.48 11.80 13.16
CA ASN A 121 -20.89 10.87 14.21
C ASN A 121 -19.99 11.02 15.45
N LYS A 122 -20.60 11.25 16.62
CA LYS A 122 -19.85 11.37 17.89
C LYS A 122 -19.07 10.11 18.26
N ASP A 123 -19.59 8.94 17.87
CA ASP A 123 -18.97 7.63 18.10
C ASP A 123 -17.96 7.24 17.01
N GLY A 124 -17.81 8.07 15.99
CA GLY A 124 -16.81 7.92 14.94
C GLY A 124 -15.41 8.29 15.42
N THR A 125 -14.40 7.92 14.64
CA THR A 125 -13.00 8.28 14.88
C THR A 125 -12.40 9.04 13.72
N GLU A 126 -11.33 9.76 14.00
CA GLU A 126 -10.41 10.33 13.02
C GLU A 126 -9.02 9.76 13.27
N LEU A 127 -8.30 9.47 12.21
CA LEU A 127 -6.94 8.94 12.30
C LEU A 127 -5.92 10.06 12.08
N SER A 128 -4.83 10.02 12.82
CA SER A 128 -3.63 10.79 12.50
C SER A 128 -3.02 10.33 11.17
N GLY A 129 -2.13 11.13 10.59
CA GLY A 129 -1.42 10.73 9.36
C GLY A 129 -0.68 9.40 9.50
N GLY A 130 -0.01 9.17 10.64
CA GLY A 130 0.67 7.92 10.93
C GLY A 130 -0.29 6.72 11.09
N GLU A 131 -1.43 6.91 11.77
CA GLU A 131 -2.46 5.88 11.89
C GLU A 131 -3.10 5.57 10.53
N THR A 132 -3.29 6.58 9.68
CA THR A 132 -3.77 6.40 8.31
C THR A 132 -2.80 5.55 7.49
N ASN A 133 -1.51 5.82 7.57
CA ASN A 133 -0.48 5.01 6.88
C ASN A 133 -0.49 3.56 7.38
N LYS A 134 -0.62 3.34 8.70
CA LYS A 134 -0.77 2.00 9.29
C LYS A 134 -2.04 1.30 8.80
N LEU A 135 -3.15 2.02 8.64
CA LEU A 135 -4.39 1.47 8.11
C LEU A 135 -4.22 1.03 6.64
N MET A 136 -3.51 1.82 5.82
CA MET A 136 -3.21 1.43 4.44
C MET A 136 -2.27 0.23 4.36
N LEU A 137 -1.35 0.12 5.30
CA LEU A 137 -0.52 -1.07 5.46
C LEU A 137 -1.38 -2.30 5.78
N ALA A 138 -2.29 -2.19 6.75
CA ALA A 138 -3.24 -3.26 7.08
C ALA A 138 -4.08 -3.70 5.86
N ARG A 139 -4.52 -2.75 5.05
CA ARG A 139 -5.22 -3.02 3.78
C ARG A 139 -4.36 -3.79 2.78
N ALA A 140 -3.09 -3.44 2.65
CA ALA A 140 -2.15 -4.15 1.78
C ALA A 140 -1.89 -5.59 2.28
N LEU A 141 -1.80 -5.78 3.62
CA LEU A 141 -1.73 -7.09 4.27
C LEU A 141 -2.97 -7.93 4.00
N TYR A 142 -4.15 -7.35 4.18
CA TYR A 142 -5.43 -8.03 3.99
C TYR A 142 -5.60 -8.51 2.53
N LYS A 143 -5.23 -7.68 1.58
CA LYS A 143 -5.29 -8.01 0.14
C LYS A 143 -4.32 -9.13 -0.23
N ASP A 144 -3.16 -9.20 0.39
CA ASP A 144 -2.12 -10.23 0.24
C ASP A 144 -1.69 -10.52 -1.20
N ALA A 145 -1.63 -9.50 -2.06
CA ALA A 145 -1.23 -9.65 -3.47
C ALA A 145 0.25 -10.01 -3.64
N PRO A 146 0.64 -10.67 -4.76
CA PRO A 146 2.01 -11.09 -5.02
C PRO A 146 3.00 -9.94 -5.23
N VAL A 147 2.52 -8.76 -5.63
CA VAL A 147 3.37 -7.57 -5.85
C VAL A 147 2.94 -6.46 -4.89
N LEU A 148 3.83 -6.09 -3.97
CA LEU A 148 3.64 -4.98 -3.05
C LEU A 148 4.21 -3.70 -3.67
N VAL A 149 3.43 -2.64 -3.70
CA VAL A 149 3.86 -1.34 -4.24
C VAL A 149 3.69 -0.25 -3.19
N LEU A 150 4.77 0.43 -2.85
CA LEU A 150 4.81 1.42 -1.78
C LEU A 150 5.30 2.76 -2.34
N ASP A 151 4.41 3.75 -2.41
CA ASP A 151 4.71 5.09 -2.91
C ASP A 151 4.84 6.06 -1.74
N GLU A 152 6.07 6.32 -1.32
CA GLU A 152 6.44 7.22 -0.21
C GLU A 152 5.60 7.00 1.07
N PRO A 153 5.49 5.76 1.58
CA PRO A 153 4.54 5.39 2.63
C PRO A 153 4.83 6.05 3.99
N THR A 154 5.97 6.71 4.13
CA THR A 154 6.46 7.29 5.40
C THR A 154 6.68 8.80 5.33
N ALA A 155 6.21 9.46 4.27
CA ALA A 155 6.49 10.89 4.02
C ALA A 155 6.09 11.82 5.18
N ALA A 156 5.11 11.45 5.99
CA ALA A 156 4.59 12.24 7.12
C ALA A 156 5.07 11.74 8.50
N LEU A 157 6.03 10.81 8.56
CA LEU A 157 6.47 10.21 9.81
C LEU A 157 7.81 10.75 10.29
N ASP A 158 7.99 10.73 11.62
CA ASP A 158 9.29 10.93 12.24
C ASP A 158 10.22 9.73 11.96
N PRO A 159 11.54 9.87 12.12
CA PRO A 159 12.52 8.84 11.77
C PRO A 159 12.36 7.52 12.55
N ILE A 160 11.82 7.54 13.76
CA ILE A 160 11.65 6.35 14.59
C ILE A 160 10.44 5.56 14.06
N ALA A 161 9.29 6.22 13.90
CA ALA A 161 8.09 5.62 13.33
C ALA A 161 8.30 5.15 11.89
N GLU A 162 9.11 5.88 11.12
CA GLU A 162 9.53 5.49 9.77
C GLU A 162 10.26 4.15 9.78
N ASN A 163 11.26 3.99 10.66
CA ASN A 163 12.04 2.75 10.74
C ASN A 163 11.16 1.55 11.13
N GLU A 164 10.23 1.72 12.07
CA GLU A 164 9.27 0.67 12.45
C GLU A 164 8.44 0.21 11.25
N ILE A 165 7.92 1.16 10.46
CA ILE A 165 7.12 0.85 9.27
C ILE A 165 7.96 0.13 8.21
N TYR A 166 9.21 0.56 7.99
CA TYR A 166 10.09 -0.16 7.05
C TYR A 166 10.39 -1.58 7.48
N LEU A 167 10.59 -1.84 8.77
CA LEU A 167 10.75 -3.20 9.28
C LEU A 167 9.50 -4.05 9.02
N GLN A 168 8.31 -3.50 9.22
CA GLN A 168 7.05 -4.17 8.91
C GLN A 168 6.93 -4.46 7.42
N TYR A 169 7.24 -3.50 6.55
CA TYR A 169 7.23 -3.69 5.10
C TYR A 169 8.24 -4.75 4.64
N ASN A 170 9.44 -4.76 5.23
CA ASN A 170 10.44 -5.77 4.92
C ASN A 170 9.96 -7.18 5.26
N GLU A 171 9.29 -7.34 6.40
CA GLU A 171 8.68 -8.61 6.81
C GLU A 171 7.57 -9.05 5.86
N MET A 172 6.67 -8.12 5.50
CA MET A 172 5.57 -8.38 4.56
C MET A 172 6.03 -8.79 3.16
N SER A 173 7.19 -8.27 2.73
CA SER A 173 7.72 -8.49 1.38
C SER A 173 8.65 -9.70 1.28
N ARG A 174 8.84 -10.50 2.35
CA ARG A 174 9.81 -11.62 2.36
C ARG A 174 9.65 -12.62 1.22
N HIS A 175 8.41 -12.83 0.75
CA HIS A 175 8.11 -13.82 -0.29
C HIS A 175 7.38 -13.19 -1.48
N LYS A 176 7.45 -11.85 -1.63
CA LYS A 176 6.75 -11.08 -2.65
C LYS A 176 7.73 -10.23 -3.43
N SER A 177 7.39 -9.98 -4.68
CA SER A 177 8.06 -8.88 -5.40
C SER A 177 7.57 -7.55 -4.83
N SER A 178 8.45 -6.57 -4.72
CA SER A 178 8.04 -5.27 -4.23
C SER A 178 8.73 -4.11 -4.95
N LEU A 179 7.99 -3.03 -5.11
CA LEU A 179 8.47 -1.75 -5.63
C LEU A 179 8.32 -0.68 -4.57
N PHE A 180 9.44 -0.14 -4.12
CA PHE A 180 9.51 0.94 -3.14
C PHE A 180 9.85 2.25 -3.84
N ILE A 181 9.03 3.26 -3.65
CA ILE A 181 9.37 4.64 -4.00
C ILE A 181 9.78 5.37 -2.75
N SER A 182 10.97 5.95 -2.77
CA SER A 182 11.44 6.83 -1.71
C SER A 182 12.38 7.89 -2.25
N HIS A 183 12.37 9.05 -1.61
CA HIS A 183 13.39 10.08 -1.80
C HIS A 183 14.49 9.99 -0.71
N ARG A 184 14.38 9.05 0.23
CA ARG A 184 15.32 8.85 1.34
C ARG A 184 16.16 7.61 1.12
N LEU A 185 17.47 7.77 1.07
CA LEU A 185 18.41 6.64 0.91
C LEU A 185 18.33 5.60 2.05
N ALA A 186 17.95 6.01 3.25
CA ALA A 186 17.82 5.10 4.39
C ALA A 186 16.77 3.99 4.13
N SER A 187 15.72 4.28 3.38
CA SER A 187 14.66 3.32 3.04
C SER A 187 15.07 2.27 2.02
N THR A 188 16.16 2.50 1.27
CA THR A 188 16.62 1.57 0.23
C THR A 188 17.45 0.40 0.79
N ARG A 189 17.78 0.42 2.09
CA ARG A 189 18.60 -0.63 2.75
C ARG A 189 17.99 -2.03 2.66
N PHE A 190 16.69 -2.14 2.48
CA PHE A 190 15.96 -3.40 2.42
C PHE A 190 15.70 -3.85 0.99
N CYS A 191 16.20 -3.11 0.01
CA CYS A 191 15.98 -3.39 -1.40
C CYS A 191 17.19 -4.11 -2.00
N ASP A 192 16.92 -5.05 -2.91
CA ASP A 192 17.94 -5.81 -3.61
C ASP A 192 18.60 -4.97 -4.70
N ARG A 193 17.85 -4.02 -5.28
CA ARG A 193 18.31 -3.16 -6.37
C ARG A 193 17.67 -1.77 -6.30
N ILE A 194 18.38 -0.77 -6.80
CA ILE A 194 17.94 0.62 -6.89
C ILE A 194 17.96 1.06 -8.36
N LEU A 195 16.89 1.76 -8.78
CA LEU A 195 16.75 2.43 -10.06
C LEU A 195 16.60 3.95 -9.87
#